data_65e25988c5bd6dcd9c70b667519a1fba
#
_entry.id   65e25988c5bd6dcd9c70b667519a1fba
#
_cell.length_a   1.000
_cell.length_b   1.000
_cell.length_c   1.000
_cell.angle_alpha   90.00
_cell.angle_beta   90.00
_cell.angle_gamma   90.00
#
_symmetry.space_group_name_H-M   'P 1'
#
loop_
_entity.id
_entity.type
_entity.pdbx_description
1 polymer ?
#
loop_
_entity_poly.entity_id
_entity_poly.type
_entity_poly.pdbx_seq_one_letter_code
_entity_poly.pdbx_strand_id
1 'polypeptide(L)'
;ENCGKLGFDSRYILPHDSYLINLGHPEEEGLQKSRAAFLDEMQRCEQLGLKLLNFHPGSHLNKISVEECLDKVAESINLILGKTHDVVAVIENTAGQGSNVGNEFWQLGHIIDRVDDKSRVGVCLDTCHTYTAGYDIVNEYDKVFEEFDTAVGFGYLRGIHLNDSKKALGSRVDRHDSIGKGLIGMDFFRRFMQDVRFDGIPIILETPDESLWAEEIKLLRSFVSSD
;
A
#
# COMPACT_ATOMS: atom_id res chain seq x y z
N GLU A 1 -1.94 24.84 -4.41
CA GLU A 1 -2.35 25.77 -5.48
C GLU A 1 -2.78 25.01 -6.74
N ASN A 2 -1.97 24.06 -7.25
CA ASN A 2 -2.31 23.31 -8.48
C ASN A 2 -3.53 22.39 -8.31
N CYS A 3 -3.67 21.73 -7.17
CA CYS A 3 -4.84 20.87 -6.89
C CYS A 3 -6.15 21.67 -7.02
N GLY A 4 -6.20 22.87 -6.41
CA GLY A 4 -7.40 23.71 -6.50
C GLY A 4 -7.69 24.21 -7.91
N LYS A 5 -6.66 24.53 -8.71
CA LYS A 5 -6.81 24.96 -10.12
C LYS A 5 -7.31 23.85 -11.02
N LEU A 6 -6.91 22.60 -10.72
CA LEU A 6 -7.22 21.43 -11.55
C LEU A 6 -8.42 20.63 -11.00
N GLY A 7 -9.03 21.08 -9.90
CA GLY A 7 -10.17 20.41 -9.30
C GLY A 7 -9.83 19.07 -8.60
N PHE A 8 -8.56 18.85 -8.26
CA PHE A 8 -8.16 17.66 -7.50
C PHE A 8 -8.41 17.85 -6.02
N ASP A 9 -9.09 16.88 -5.40
CA ASP A 9 -9.24 16.82 -3.95
C ASP A 9 -8.00 16.17 -3.33
N SER A 10 -7.39 16.85 -2.36
CA SER A 10 -6.18 16.37 -1.67
C SER A 10 -6.39 15.05 -0.90
N ARG A 11 -7.65 14.68 -0.62
CA ARG A 11 -8.00 13.38 0.00
C ARG A 11 -7.62 12.17 -0.84
N TYR A 12 -7.48 12.36 -2.17
CA TYR A 12 -7.12 11.29 -3.11
C TYR A 12 -5.66 11.33 -3.52
N ILE A 13 -4.84 12.15 -2.85
CA ILE A 13 -3.40 12.19 -3.10
C ILE A 13 -2.73 11.31 -2.05
N LEU A 14 -2.09 10.23 -2.52
CA LEU A 14 -1.38 9.26 -1.70
C LEU A 14 0.10 9.28 -2.08
N PRO A 15 0.92 10.15 -1.48
CA PRO A 15 2.37 10.12 -1.70
C PRO A 15 2.97 8.87 -1.05
N HIS A 16 4.05 8.38 -1.64
CA HIS A 16 4.85 7.30 -1.11
C HIS A 16 6.10 7.84 -0.43
N ASP A 17 6.52 7.24 0.69
CA ASP A 17 7.77 7.59 1.36
C ASP A 17 8.99 7.02 0.64
N SER A 18 10.18 7.29 1.18
CA SER A 18 11.42 6.73 0.64
C SER A 18 11.53 5.23 0.95
N TYR A 19 11.82 4.41 -0.06
CA TYR A 19 12.09 2.96 0.08
C TYR A 19 13.25 2.62 1.02
N LEU A 20 14.04 3.61 1.44
CA LEU A 20 15.12 3.42 2.42
C LEU A 20 14.63 3.39 3.88
N ILE A 21 13.40 3.79 4.12
CA ILE A 21 12.79 3.80 5.45
C ILE A 21 12.41 2.37 5.84
N ASN A 22 12.90 1.91 6.99
CA ASN A 22 12.58 0.60 7.55
C ASN A 22 12.15 0.76 9.01
N LEU A 23 10.84 0.89 9.25
CA LEU A 23 10.25 1.10 10.58
C LEU A 23 10.35 -0.14 11.49
N GLY A 24 10.68 -1.30 10.93
CA GLY A 24 10.95 -2.55 11.64
C GLY A 24 12.44 -2.90 11.76
N HIS A 25 13.35 -1.92 11.55
CA HIS A 25 14.79 -2.18 11.52
C HIS A 25 15.29 -2.84 12.81
N PRO A 26 16.05 -3.97 12.73
CA PRO A 26 16.48 -4.71 13.91
C PRO A 26 17.49 -3.97 14.79
N GLU A 27 18.31 -3.11 14.20
CA GLU A 27 19.34 -2.35 14.92
C GLU A 27 18.85 -0.95 15.27
N GLU A 28 19.11 -0.52 16.50
CA GLU A 28 18.63 0.74 17.05
C GLU A 28 19.02 1.96 16.22
N GLU A 29 20.26 2.05 15.75
CA GLU A 29 20.72 3.17 14.94
C GLU A 29 19.94 3.28 13.63
N GLY A 30 19.71 2.16 12.94
CA GLY A 30 18.92 2.10 11.71
C GLY A 30 17.45 2.44 11.94
N LEU A 31 16.90 1.94 13.05
CA LEU A 31 15.52 2.20 13.47
C LEU A 31 15.31 3.69 13.76
N GLN A 32 16.20 4.33 14.50
CA GLN A 32 16.09 5.76 14.82
C GLN A 32 16.24 6.64 13.56
N LYS A 33 17.12 6.29 12.63
CA LYS A 33 17.21 6.98 11.33
C LYS A 33 15.92 6.88 10.53
N SER A 34 15.33 5.67 10.46
CA SER A 34 14.08 5.44 9.76
C SER A 34 12.90 6.19 10.42
N ARG A 35 12.80 6.16 11.75
CA ARG A 35 11.80 6.92 12.51
C ARG A 35 11.90 8.43 12.27
N ALA A 36 13.12 8.97 12.25
CA ALA A 36 13.34 10.40 11.99
C ALA A 36 12.94 10.77 10.55
N ALA A 37 13.31 9.95 9.56
CA ALA A 37 12.94 10.17 8.17
C ALA A 37 11.43 10.09 7.96
N PHE A 38 10.77 9.07 8.50
CA PHE A 38 9.31 8.93 8.39
C PHE A 38 8.55 10.07 9.08
N LEU A 39 9.04 10.55 10.23
CA LEU A 39 8.48 11.73 10.88
C LEU A 39 8.56 12.96 9.99
N ASP A 40 9.70 13.19 9.33
CA ASP A 40 9.87 14.31 8.39
C ASP A 40 8.88 14.21 7.22
N GLU A 41 8.70 13.02 6.64
CA GLU A 41 7.72 12.80 5.55
C GLU A 41 6.28 13.04 6.02
N MET A 42 5.90 12.56 7.21
CA MET A 42 4.56 12.83 7.78
C MET A 42 4.33 14.32 7.98
N GLN A 43 5.32 15.05 8.53
CA GLN A 43 5.25 16.49 8.73
C GLN A 43 5.19 17.27 7.42
N ARG A 44 5.88 16.82 6.37
CA ARG A 44 5.77 17.39 5.02
C ARG A 44 4.37 17.21 4.46
N CYS A 45 3.75 16.05 4.64
CA CYS A 45 2.36 15.83 4.25
C CYS A 45 1.41 16.80 4.96
N GLU A 46 1.60 17.02 6.28
CA GLU A 46 0.84 18.01 7.04
C GLU A 46 0.98 19.43 6.48
N GLN A 47 2.23 19.86 6.22
CA GLN A 47 2.53 21.19 5.66
C GLN A 47 1.90 21.39 4.28
N LEU A 48 1.80 20.33 3.49
CA LEU A 48 1.17 20.34 2.17
C LEU A 48 -0.36 20.20 2.22
N GLY A 49 -0.93 19.93 3.39
CA GLY A 49 -2.37 19.69 3.56
C GLY A 49 -2.83 18.35 3.02
N LEU A 50 -1.90 17.39 2.86
CA LEU A 50 -2.20 16.02 2.46
C LEU A 50 -2.67 15.22 3.68
N LYS A 51 -3.46 14.17 3.45
CA LYS A 51 -4.09 13.38 4.51
C LYS A 51 -3.56 11.96 4.63
N LEU A 52 -2.80 11.51 3.65
CA LEU A 52 -2.30 10.14 3.54
C LEU A 52 -0.79 10.17 3.30
N LEU A 53 -0.06 9.19 3.84
CA LEU A 53 1.32 8.88 3.47
C LEU A 53 1.45 7.37 3.37
N ASN A 54 1.74 6.86 2.17
CA ASN A 54 1.98 5.44 1.91
C ASN A 54 3.44 5.06 2.21
N PHE A 55 3.65 3.85 2.71
CA PHE A 55 4.98 3.34 3.00
C PHE A 55 5.00 1.81 3.08
N HIS A 56 6.14 1.21 2.73
CA HIS A 56 6.40 -0.20 3.03
C HIS A 56 6.74 -0.38 4.51
N PRO A 57 6.21 -1.40 5.20
CA PRO A 57 6.40 -1.55 6.64
C PRO A 57 7.87 -1.77 7.04
N GLY A 58 8.65 -2.38 6.17
CA GLY A 58 10.08 -2.58 6.38
C GLY A 58 10.52 -4.04 6.26
N SER A 59 11.62 -4.38 6.93
CA SER A 59 12.31 -5.65 6.75
C SER A 59 13.02 -6.08 8.03
N HIS A 60 12.91 -7.37 8.38
CA HIS A 60 13.57 -7.97 9.53
C HIS A 60 15.07 -8.26 9.31
N LEU A 61 15.58 -8.07 8.09
CA LEU A 61 16.97 -8.27 7.67
C LEU A 61 17.57 -9.63 8.09
N ASN A 62 16.72 -10.64 8.34
CA ASN A 62 17.09 -11.95 8.87
C ASN A 62 17.83 -11.91 10.22
N LYS A 63 17.61 -10.86 11.03
CA LYS A 63 18.24 -10.63 12.34
C LYS A 63 17.29 -10.78 13.51
N ILE A 64 16.01 -10.58 13.28
CA ILE A 64 14.91 -10.71 14.26
C ILE A 64 13.78 -11.52 13.65
N SER A 65 12.80 -11.94 14.46
CA SER A 65 11.61 -12.62 13.95
C SER A 65 10.70 -11.67 13.17
N VAL A 66 9.79 -12.22 12.38
CA VAL A 66 8.77 -11.44 11.67
C VAL A 66 7.93 -10.69 12.69
N GLU A 67 7.44 -11.33 13.72
CA GLU A 67 6.59 -10.72 14.76
C GLU A 67 7.30 -9.57 15.47
N GLU A 68 8.59 -9.75 15.85
CA GLU A 68 9.37 -8.66 16.46
C GLU A 68 9.52 -7.46 15.49
N CYS A 69 9.70 -7.72 14.20
CA CYS A 69 9.76 -6.69 13.19
C CYS A 69 8.42 -5.93 13.11
N LEU A 70 7.29 -6.64 13.06
CA LEU A 70 5.95 -6.04 13.03
C LEU A 70 5.65 -5.21 14.28
N ASP A 71 6.07 -5.69 15.46
CA ASP A 71 5.94 -4.95 16.72
C ASP A 71 6.72 -3.63 16.69
N LYS A 72 7.95 -3.64 16.15
CA LYS A 72 8.77 -2.43 15.96
C LYS A 72 8.13 -1.46 14.96
N VAL A 73 7.49 -1.95 13.90
CA VAL A 73 6.74 -1.12 12.94
C VAL A 73 5.59 -0.41 13.66
N ALA A 74 4.77 -1.14 14.41
CA ALA A 74 3.65 -0.58 15.16
C ALA A 74 4.11 0.45 16.21
N GLU A 75 5.17 0.15 16.96
CA GLU A 75 5.80 1.09 17.91
C GLU A 75 6.26 2.37 17.19
N SER A 76 6.91 2.24 16.05
CA SER A 76 7.39 3.37 15.26
C SER A 76 6.23 4.24 14.79
N ILE A 77 5.14 3.64 14.31
CA ILE A 77 3.92 4.36 13.94
C ILE A 77 3.36 5.12 15.15
N ASN A 78 3.19 4.48 16.31
CA ASN A 78 2.67 5.12 17.51
C ASN A 78 3.50 6.34 17.95
N LEU A 79 4.84 6.19 17.95
CA LEU A 79 5.76 7.28 18.28
C LEU A 79 5.63 8.48 17.33
N ILE A 80 5.36 8.25 16.07
CA ILE A 80 5.26 9.28 15.03
C ILE A 80 3.87 9.90 15.02
N LEU A 81 2.81 9.11 15.18
CA LEU A 81 1.45 9.62 15.32
C LEU A 81 1.30 10.52 16.55
N GLY A 82 2.03 10.24 17.63
CA GLY A 82 2.10 11.12 18.81
C GLY A 82 2.77 12.48 18.57
N LYS A 83 3.43 12.67 17.44
CA LYS A 83 4.16 13.91 17.06
C LYS A 83 3.54 14.63 15.85
N THR A 84 2.49 14.08 15.27
CA THR A 84 1.76 14.58 14.10
C THR A 84 0.25 14.57 14.39
N HIS A 85 -0.57 15.22 13.55
CA HIS A 85 -1.98 15.43 13.90
C HIS A 85 -2.98 14.87 12.87
N ASP A 86 -2.74 15.08 11.57
CA ASP A 86 -3.81 14.94 10.55
C ASP A 86 -3.56 13.86 9.50
N VAL A 87 -2.30 13.39 9.35
CA VAL A 87 -1.93 12.44 8.30
C VAL A 87 -2.11 11.01 8.78
N VAL A 88 -2.71 10.18 7.96
CA VAL A 88 -2.86 8.74 8.16
C VAL A 88 -1.61 8.02 7.65
N ALA A 89 -1.02 7.17 8.47
CA ALA A 89 0.05 6.25 8.06
C ALA A 89 -0.58 5.08 7.30
N VAL A 90 -0.33 4.98 6.01
CA VAL A 90 -0.91 3.98 5.13
C VAL A 90 0.13 2.90 4.82
N ILE A 91 -0.06 1.72 5.39
CA ILE A 91 0.86 0.60 5.27
C ILE A 91 0.59 -0.12 3.95
N GLU A 92 1.57 -0.21 3.08
CA GLU A 92 1.45 -0.99 1.86
C GLU A 92 1.78 -2.47 2.10
N ASN A 93 0.98 -3.38 1.53
CA ASN A 93 1.38 -4.77 1.45
C ASN A 93 2.56 -4.92 0.48
N THR A 94 3.43 -5.88 0.73
CA THR A 94 4.64 -6.11 -0.07
C THR A 94 4.61 -7.47 -0.78
N ALA A 95 5.45 -7.64 -1.78
CA ALA A 95 5.65 -8.92 -2.45
C ALA A 95 6.34 -9.99 -1.57
N GLY A 96 6.91 -9.58 -0.43
CA GLY A 96 7.74 -10.46 0.41
C GLY A 96 9.11 -10.74 -0.18
N GLN A 97 9.66 -9.81 -0.97
CA GLN A 97 10.99 -9.94 -1.55
C GLN A 97 12.05 -9.85 -0.45
N GLY A 98 12.96 -10.82 -0.43
CA GLY A 98 14.04 -10.87 0.55
C GLY A 98 13.53 -11.12 1.97
N SER A 99 13.64 -10.13 2.84
CA SER A 99 13.19 -10.17 4.25
C SER A 99 12.16 -9.08 4.57
N ASN A 100 11.46 -8.56 3.54
CA ASN A 100 10.40 -7.58 3.70
C ASN A 100 9.19 -8.24 4.38
N VAL A 101 8.59 -7.52 5.32
CA VAL A 101 7.33 -7.89 5.97
C VAL A 101 6.14 -7.19 5.31
N GLY A 102 4.91 -7.59 5.65
CA GLY A 102 3.69 -7.05 5.04
C GLY A 102 3.21 -7.84 3.82
N ASN A 103 3.80 -8.98 3.52
CA ASN A 103 3.43 -9.83 2.38
C ASN A 103 2.25 -10.78 2.68
N GLU A 104 1.89 -10.96 3.93
CA GLU A 104 0.72 -11.72 4.34
C GLU A 104 -0.26 -10.79 5.05
N PHE A 105 -1.55 -10.89 4.76
CA PHE A 105 -2.56 -9.97 5.30
C PHE A 105 -2.62 -9.94 6.82
N TRP A 106 -2.37 -11.07 7.50
CA TRP A 106 -2.31 -11.11 8.96
C TRP A 106 -1.19 -10.20 9.52
N GLN A 107 -0.11 -9.99 8.77
CA GLN A 107 0.98 -9.11 9.19
C GLN A 107 0.52 -7.65 9.25
N LEU A 108 -0.29 -7.22 8.28
CA LEU A 108 -0.90 -5.89 8.28
C LEU A 108 -1.88 -5.74 9.44
N GLY A 109 -2.75 -6.73 9.65
CA GLY A 109 -3.64 -6.79 10.80
C GLY A 109 -2.91 -6.72 12.12
N HIS A 110 -1.80 -7.47 12.27
CA HIS A 110 -0.94 -7.45 13.46
C HIS A 110 -0.40 -6.05 13.80
N ILE A 111 0.06 -5.31 12.77
CA ILE A 111 0.53 -3.93 12.95
C ILE A 111 -0.64 -3.03 13.38
N ILE A 112 -1.76 -3.10 12.65
CA ILE A 112 -2.95 -2.30 12.94
C ILE A 112 -3.43 -2.53 14.38
N ASP A 113 -3.50 -3.79 14.82
CA ASP A 113 -3.96 -4.14 16.18
C ASP A 113 -3.13 -3.48 17.28
N ARG A 114 -1.85 -3.16 17.01
CA ARG A 114 -0.92 -2.55 17.96
C ARG A 114 -0.75 -1.03 17.81
N VAL A 115 -1.35 -0.44 16.78
CA VAL A 115 -1.41 1.02 16.66
C VAL A 115 -2.49 1.56 17.60
N ASP A 116 -2.17 2.55 18.42
CA ASP A 116 -3.08 3.11 19.43
C ASP A 116 -4.23 3.89 18.79
N ASP A 117 -3.92 4.79 17.87
CA ASP A 117 -4.92 5.58 17.15
C ASP A 117 -5.32 4.90 15.82
N LYS A 118 -6.36 4.07 15.89
CA LYS A 118 -6.91 3.35 14.76
C LYS A 118 -7.44 4.25 13.64
N SER A 119 -7.77 5.49 13.95
CA SER A 119 -8.27 6.45 12.95
C SER A 119 -7.17 6.99 12.04
N ARG A 120 -5.91 6.86 12.47
CA ARG A 120 -4.73 7.39 11.79
C ARG A 120 -3.80 6.30 11.22
N VAL A 121 -4.31 5.09 11.06
CA VAL A 121 -3.63 3.99 10.35
C VAL A 121 -4.55 3.45 9.26
N GLY A 122 -3.97 3.03 8.16
CA GLY A 122 -4.68 2.41 7.04
C GLY A 122 -3.76 1.52 6.24
N VAL A 123 -4.31 0.95 5.16
CA VAL A 123 -3.60 0.04 4.26
C VAL A 123 -3.72 0.54 2.82
N CYS A 124 -2.65 0.43 2.07
CA CYS A 124 -2.64 0.44 0.61
C CYS A 124 -2.49 -1.01 0.12
N LEU A 125 -3.35 -1.41 -0.80
CA LEU A 125 -3.27 -2.72 -1.43
C LEU A 125 -2.66 -2.60 -2.82
N ASP A 126 -1.45 -3.13 -2.99
CA ASP A 126 -0.83 -3.29 -4.31
C ASP A 126 -1.20 -4.66 -4.91
N THR A 127 -1.74 -4.65 -6.13
CA THR A 127 -2.20 -5.87 -6.80
C THR A 127 -1.06 -6.75 -7.30
N CYS A 128 0.05 -6.17 -7.75
CA CYS A 128 1.26 -6.90 -8.11
C CYS A 128 1.88 -7.58 -6.88
N HIS A 129 1.99 -6.85 -5.77
CA HIS A 129 2.50 -7.38 -4.51
C HIS A 129 1.62 -8.51 -3.98
N THR A 130 0.29 -8.30 -3.97
CA THR A 130 -0.68 -9.33 -3.56
C THR A 130 -0.51 -10.62 -4.36
N TYR A 131 -0.45 -10.50 -5.69
CA TYR A 131 -0.27 -11.64 -6.59
C TYR A 131 1.07 -12.35 -6.36
N THR A 132 2.15 -11.58 -6.31
CA THR A 132 3.50 -12.16 -6.14
C THR A 132 3.76 -12.66 -4.72
N ALA A 133 3.06 -12.18 -3.72
CA ALA A 133 3.07 -12.75 -2.37
C ALA A 133 2.40 -14.14 -2.29
N GLY A 134 1.52 -14.47 -3.24
CA GLY A 134 0.90 -15.79 -3.33
C GLY A 134 -0.62 -15.81 -3.25
N TYR A 135 -1.26 -14.64 -3.20
CA TYR A 135 -2.71 -14.53 -3.25
C TYR A 135 -3.20 -14.58 -4.70
N ASP A 136 -3.91 -15.63 -5.09
CA ASP A 136 -4.41 -15.82 -6.45
C ASP A 136 -5.64 -14.94 -6.71
N ILE A 137 -5.40 -13.64 -6.84
CA ILE A 137 -6.43 -12.64 -7.15
C ILE A 137 -7.09 -12.86 -8.52
N VAL A 138 -6.51 -13.68 -9.38
CA VAL A 138 -7.03 -14.00 -10.71
C VAL A 138 -8.10 -15.08 -10.64
N ASN A 139 -7.79 -16.21 -10.00
CA ASN A 139 -8.67 -17.38 -9.97
C ASN A 139 -9.48 -17.48 -8.68
N GLU A 140 -9.00 -16.94 -7.57
CA GLU A 140 -9.65 -16.99 -6.25
C GLU A 140 -10.04 -15.57 -5.73
N TYR A 141 -10.45 -14.69 -6.63
CA TYR A 141 -10.71 -13.27 -6.37
C TYR A 141 -11.52 -13.02 -5.08
N ASP A 142 -12.73 -13.59 -4.98
CA ASP A 142 -13.58 -13.34 -3.81
C ASP A 142 -12.97 -13.86 -2.53
N LYS A 143 -12.37 -15.05 -2.56
CA LYS A 143 -11.72 -15.67 -1.41
C LYS A 143 -10.55 -14.80 -0.89
N VAL A 144 -9.73 -14.26 -1.81
CA VAL A 144 -8.61 -13.39 -1.43
C VAL A 144 -9.10 -12.12 -0.75
N PHE A 145 -10.14 -11.48 -1.28
CA PHE A 145 -10.68 -10.26 -0.67
C PHE A 145 -11.51 -10.52 0.60
N GLU A 146 -12.10 -11.71 0.77
CA GLU A 146 -12.68 -12.15 2.04
C GLU A 146 -11.60 -12.38 3.09
N GLU A 147 -10.45 -12.96 2.71
CA GLU A 147 -9.30 -13.12 3.60
C GLU A 147 -8.73 -11.76 4.00
N PHE A 148 -8.61 -10.81 3.06
CA PHE A 148 -8.21 -9.43 3.36
C PHE A 148 -9.17 -8.78 4.36
N ASP A 149 -10.48 -8.89 4.14
CA ASP A 149 -11.48 -8.30 5.04
C ASP A 149 -11.41 -8.93 6.44
N THR A 150 -11.16 -10.23 6.52
CA THR A 150 -11.02 -10.93 7.81
C THR A 150 -9.76 -10.52 8.56
N ALA A 151 -8.65 -10.38 7.87
CA ALA A 151 -7.35 -10.13 8.49
C ALA A 151 -7.09 -8.65 8.76
N VAL A 152 -7.59 -7.77 7.90
CA VAL A 152 -7.33 -6.32 7.89
C VAL A 152 -8.61 -5.52 8.07
N GLY A 153 -9.64 -5.82 7.27
CA GLY A 153 -10.89 -5.08 7.17
C GLY A 153 -10.85 -3.98 6.11
N PHE A 154 -11.86 -3.94 5.24
CA PHE A 154 -12.00 -2.87 4.24
C PHE A 154 -12.11 -1.47 4.85
N GLY A 155 -12.55 -1.38 6.12
CA GLY A 155 -12.58 -0.11 6.85
C GLY A 155 -11.20 0.57 7.02
N TYR A 156 -10.09 -0.18 6.85
CA TYR A 156 -8.73 0.34 6.89
C TYR A 156 -8.14 0.60 5.51
N LEU A 157 -8.79 0.21 4.42
CA LEU A 157 -8.28 0.47 3.07
C LEU A 157 -8.31 1.98 2.77
N ARG A 158 -7.16 2.54 2.40
CA ARG A 158 -6.97 3.97 2.13
C ARG A 158 -6.37 4.25 0.76
N GLY A 159 -5.86 3.24 0.09
CA GLY A 159 -5.27 3.36 -1.22
C GLY A 159 -5.15 2.03 -1.93
N ILE A 160 -5.00 2.09 -3.22
CA ILE A 160 -4.77 0.94 -4.08
C ILE A 160 -3.68 1.31 -5.06
N HIS A 161 -2.62 0.51 -5.12
CA HIS A 161 -1.69 0.50 -6.24
C HIS A 161 -2.15 -0.58 -7.22
N LEU A 162 -2.66 -0.13 -8.36
CA LEU A 162 -3.25 -1.03 -9.35
C LEU A 162 -2.25 -1.30 -10.47
N ASN A 163 -1.50 -2.37 -10.31
CA ASN A 163 -0.39 -2.75 -11.17
C ASN A 163 -0.55 -4.19 -11.70
N ASP A 164 -0.15 -4.44 -12.94
CA ASP A 164 0.05 -5.81 -13.43
C ASP A 164 1.43 -6.33 -13.00
N SER A 165 1.66 -7.62 -13.15
CA SER A 165 2.89 -8.26 -12.69
C SER A 165 3.64 -8.96 -13.81
N LYS A 166 4.95 -8.67 -13.94
CA LYS A 166 5.88 -9.44 -14.78
C LYS A 166 6.23 -10.81 -14.20
N LYS A 167 5.90 -11.06 -12.93
CA LYS A 167 6.32 -12.24 -12.20
C LYS A 167 5.13 -13.12 -11.83
N ALA A 168 5.39 -14.41 -11.72
CA ALA A 168 4.37 -15.40 -11.43
C ALA A 168 3.82 -15.29 -10.01
N LEU A 169 2.63 -15.85 -9.82
CA LEU A 169 1.99 -16.05 -8.52
C LEU A 169 2.98 -16.68 -7.53
N GLY A 170 3.10 -16.08 -6.34
CA GLY A 170 3.94 -16.58 -5.26
C GLY A 170 5.46 -16.47 -5.51
N SER A 171 5.89 -15.73 -6.54
CA SER A 171 7.32 -15.57 -6.86
C SER A 171 8.10 -14.77 -5.82
N ARG A 172 7.44 -13.97 -5.00
CA ARG A 172 8.02 -13.00 -4.05
C ARG A 172 9.00 -12.02 -4.71
N VAL A 173 8.66 -11.58 -5.93
CA VAL A 173 9.48 -10.63 -6.69
C VAL A 173 8.60 -9.48 -7.15
N ASP A 174 8.92 -8.31 -6.65
CA ASP A 174 8.28 -7.07 -7.05
C ASP A 174 8.81 -6.60 -8.41
N ARG A 175 7.97 -6.72 -9.45
CA ARG A 175 8.23 -6.21 -10.81
C ARG A 175 6.91 -5.93 -11.49
N HIS A 176 6.50 -4.68 -11.48
CA HIS A 176 5.30 -4.20 -12.13
C HIS A 176 5.36 -4.34 -13.66
N ASP A 177 4.20 -4.52 -14.26
CA ASP A 177 3.99 -4.42 -15.71
C ASP A 177 2.84 -3.45 -16.00
N SER A 178 2.73 -3.04 -17.26
CA SER A 178 1.61 -2.24 -17.75
C SER A 178 0.29 -3.03 -17.68
N ILE A 179 -0.81 -2.33 -17.45
CA ILE A 179 -2.14 -2.93 -17.27
C ILE A 179 -2.49 -3.89 -18.42
N GLY A 180 -2.77 -5.15 -18.06
CA GLY A 180 -3.13 -6.22 -18.99
C GLY A 180 -1.98 -6.74 -19.86
N LYS A 181 -0.73 -6.39 -19.54
CA LYS A 181 0.47 -6.89 -20.24
C LYS A 181 1.23 -7.93 -19.43
N GLY A 182 0.97 -8.02 -18.14
CA GLY A 182 1.58 -8.97 -17.23
C GLY A 182 0.75 -10.26 -17.04
N LEU A 183 1.01 -10.94 -15.95
CA LEU A 183 0.46 -12.27 -15.64
C LEU A 183 -0.83 -12.22 -14.81
N ILE A 184 -1.21 -11.06 -14.29
CA ILE A 184 -2.53 -10.85 -13.67
C ILE A 184 -3.59 -10.77 -14.76
N GLY A 185 -3.35 -9.98 -15.80
CA GLY A 185 -4.14 -9.94 -17.01
C GLY A 185 -5.41 -9.10 -16.95
N MET A 186 -5.93 -8.76 -18.12
CA MET A 186 -6.98 -7.76 -18.32
C MET A 186 -8.32 -8.09 -17.64
N ASP A 187 -8.68 -9.35 -17.54
CA ASP A 187 -9.98 -9.76 -16.96
C ASP A 187 -10.07 -9.45 -15.47
N PHE A 188 -8.94 -9.56 -14.76
CA PHE A 188 -8.84 -9.11 -13.36
C PHE A 188 -9.14 -7.61 -13.24
N PHE A 189 -8.47 -6.77 -14.03
CA PHE A 189 -8.65 -5.32 -13.96
C PHE A 189 -10.07 -4.90 -14.30
N ARG A 190 -10.72 -5.56 -15.26
CA ARG A 190 -12.12 -5.33 -15.58
C ARG A 190 -13.04 -5.65 -14.40
N ARG A 191 -12.83 -6.79 -13.76
CA ARG A 191 -13.59 -7.19 -12.57
C ARG A 191 -13.36 -6.25 -11.41
N PHE A 192 -12.08 -5.90 -11.16
CA PHE A 192 -11.67 -5.03 -10.06
C PHE A 192 -12.32 -3.65 -10.16
N MET A 193 -12.33 -3.03 -11.35
CA MET A 193 -12.92 -1.71 -11.56
C MET A 193 -14.46 -1.69 -11.47
N GLN A 194 -15.11 -2.85 -11.41
CA GLN A 194 -16.57 -2.99 -11.21
C GLN A 194 -16.93 -3.38 -9.79
N ASP A 195 -15.95 -3.57 -8.92
CA ASP A 195 -16.17 -4.02 -7.55
C ASP A 195 -16.42 -2.84 -6.62
N VAL A 196 -17.66 -2.69 -6.19
CA VAL A 196 -18.12 -1.58 -5.32
C VAL A 196 -17.39 -1.46 -3.98
N ARG A 197 -16.68 -2.52 -3.55
CA ARG A 197 -15.85 -2.50 -2.32
C ARG A 197 -14.73 -1.46 -2.39
N PHE A 198 -14.32 -1.09 -3.61
CA PHE A 198 -13.22 -0.14 -3.87
C PHE A 198 -13.71 1.26 -4.27
N ASP A 199 -15.01 1.50 -4.26
CA ASP A 199 -15.56 2.81 -4.60
C ASP A 199 -15.07 3.90 -3.64
N GLY A 200 -14.62 5.02 -4.21
CA GLY A 200 -14.13 6.16 -3.43
C GLY A 200 -12.73 6.01 -2.85
N ILE A 201 -12.04 4.89 -3.09
CA ILE A 201 -10.64 4.69 -2.71
C ILE A 201 -9.73 5.24 -3.82
N PRO A 202 -8.67 6.01 -3.50
CA PRO A 202 -7.70 6.44 -4.50
C PRO A 202 -6.98 5.24 -5.12
N ILE A 203 -6.96 5.19 -6.46
CA ILE A 203 -6.26 4.18 -7.24
C ILE A 203 -5.11 4.86 -7.98
N ILE A 204 -3.91 4.36 -7.76
CA ILE A 204 -2.66 4.87 -8.33
C ILE A 204 -2.02 3.79 -9.21
N LEU A 205 -1.46 4.20 -10.34
CA LEU A 205 -0.65 3.34 -11.19
C LEU A 205 0.83 3.60 -10.91
N GLU A 206 1.59 2.52 -10.76
CA GLU A 206 3.05 2.53 -10.69
C GLU A 206 3.64 1.68 -11.82
N THR A 207 2.89 1.61 -12.92
CA THR A 207 3.30 0.89 -14.13
C THR A 207 4.56 1.52 -14.72
N PRO A 208 5.47 0.71 -15.33
CA PRO A 208 6.85 1.14 -15.62
C PRO A 208 6.98 2.14 -16.78
N ASP A 209 5.95 2.30 -17.60
CA ASP A 209 5.98 3.20 -18.77
C ASP A 209 5.04 4.40 -18.57
N GLU A 210 5.60 5.52 -18.12
CA GLU A 210 4.86 6.75 -17.87
C GLU A 210 4.11 7.28 -19.12
N SER A 211 4.60 6.97 -20.31
CA SER A 211 3.95 7.40 -21.55
C SER A 211 2.60 6.73 -21.79
N LEU A 212 2.34 5.61 -21.13
CA LEU A 212 1.09 4.84 -21.24
C LEU A 212 0.07 5.20 -20.15
N TRP A 213 0.44 5.89 -19.08
CA TRP A 213 -0.45 6.15 -17.94
C TRP A 213 -1.79 6.77 -18.34
N ALA A 214 -1.78 7.75 -19.23
CA ALA A 214 -3.03 8.39 -19.68
C ALA A 214 -3.97 7.40 -20.39
N GLU A 215 -3.42 6.49 -21.19
CA GLU A 215 -4.18 5.45 -21.89
C GLU A 215 -4.66 4.37 -20.94
N GLU A 216 -3.82 3.94 -19.98
CA GLU A 216 -4.17 2.96 -18.95
C GLU A 216 -5.30 3.48 -18.05
N ILE A 217 -5.22 4.73 -17.59
CA ILE A 217 -6.28 5.37 -16.80
C ILE A 217 -7.58 5.45 -17.61
N LYS A 218 -7.53 5.83 -18.89
CA LYS A 218 -8.70 5.88 -19.76
C LYS A 218 -9.31 4.49 -19.95
N LEU A 219 -8.47 3.46 -20.13
CA LEU A 219 -8.89 2.08 -20.26
C LEU A 219 -9.61 1.60 -18.98
N LEU A 220 -8.99 1.78 -17.82
CA LEU A 220 -9.57 1.39 -16.53
C LEU A 220 -10.91 2.07 -16.29
N ARG A 221 -11.01 3.38 -16.53
CA ARG A 221 -12.26 4.12 -16.41
C ARG A 221 -13.36 3.62 -17.35
N SER A 222 -13.00 3.05 -18.49
CA SER A 222 -13.98 2.47 -19.41
C SER A 222 -14.64 1.18 -18.91
N PHE A 223 -14.09 0.56 -17.87
CA PHE A 223 -14.65 -0.64 -17.24
C PHE A 223 -15.68 -0.32 -16.16
N VAL A 224 -15.66 0.89 -15.62
CA VAL A 224 -16.68 1.35 -14.68
C VAL A 224 -17.97 1.53 -15.45
N SER A 225 -19.04 0.86 -15.02
CA SER A 225 -20.36 0.99 -15.66
C SER A 225 -20.81 2.45 -15.58
N SER A 226 -21.17 3.02 -16.73
CA SER A 226 -21.89 4.30 -16.75
C SER A 226 -23.33 3.99 -16.34
N ASP A 227 -23.72 4.37 -15.13
CA ASP A 227 -25.13 4.46 -14.75
C ASP A 227 -25.84 5.61 -15.50
#